data_e6f4a97ea5287c1fc9f916f618854ae1
#
_entry.id   e6f4a97ea5287c1fc9f916f618854ae1
#
_cell.length_a   1.000
_cell.length_b   1.000
_cell.length_c   1.000
_cell.angle_alpha   90.00
_cell.angle_beta   90.00
_cell.angle_gamma   90.00
#
_symmetry.space_group_name_H-M   'P 1'
#
loop_
_entity.id
_entity.type
_entity.pdbx_description
1 polymer ?
#
loop_
_entity_poly.entity_id
_entity_poly.type
_entity_poly.pdbx_seq_one_letter_code
_entity_poly.pdbx_strand_id
1 'polypeptide(L)'
;MSTRALSLLLGKCVPSLKPNASKFCVSTMELDPNLLMYFRKMSYVYALDPEKKCKTGDIVLIEELPQKITKLITHQVKEIVFPLGDIVDPLTGKKVVVADFREDIEEKKKLYGENSNAFKYEKAPPRGWQEGVKDFTDKDTYYKYHEDNTEQPYAL
;
A
#
# COMPACT_ATOMS: atom_id res chain seq x y z
N MET A 1 -7.05 32.35 14.87
CA MET A 1 -6.05 31.31 14.56
C MET A 1 -6.37 30.81 13.18
N SER A 2 -5.44 30.90 12.22
CA SER A 2 -5.66 30.39 10.87
C SER A 2 -5.63 28.84 10.93
N THR A 3 -6.74 28.19 10.67
CA THR A 3 -6.82 26.74 10.54
C THR A 3 -6.12 26.36 9.24
N ARG A 4 -4.92 25.79 9.35
CA ARG A 4 -4.22 25.21 8.21
C ARG A 4 -5.09 24.09 7.62
N ALA A 5 -5.41 24.18 6.33
CA ALA A 5 -6.08 23.11 5.63
C ALA A 5 -5.16 21.88 5.62
N LEU A 6 -5.69 20.74 6.06
CA LEU A 6 -4.96 19.45 6.04
C LEU A 6 -4.80 18.98 4.60
N SER A 7 -3.63 18.48 4.24
CA SER A 7 -3.38 17.98 2.90
C SER A 7 -4.06 16.62 2.70
N LEU A 8 -4.68 16.45 1.54
CA LEU A 8 -5.24 15.19 1.08
C LEU A 8 -4.35 14.65 -0.05
N LEU A 9 -3.95 13.39 0.07
CA LEU A 9 -3.11 12.72 -0.91
C LEU A 9 -3.78 11.42 -1.37
N LEU A 10 -3.63 11.11 -2.64
CA LEU A 10 -4.04 9.83 -3.20
C LEU A 10 -2.82 8.93 -3.32
N GLY A 11 -2.84 7.78 -2.65
CA GLY A 11 -1.71 6.86 -2.60
C GLY A 11 -2.12 5.44 -2.94
N LYS A 12 -1.21 4.71 -3.57
CA LYS A 12 -1.34 3.27 -3.79
C LYS A 12 -0.75 2.52 -2.59
N CYS A 13 -1.54 1.66 -1.97
CA CYS A 13 -1.10 0.84 -0.87
C CYS A 13 -0.02 -0.15 -1.32
N VAL A 14 1.11 -0.19 -0.61
CA VAL A 14 2.23 -1.11 -0.82
C VAL A 14 2.48 -1.94 0.44
N PRO A 15 3.12 -3.11 0.34
CA PRO A 15 3.37 -3.95 1.49
C PRO A 15 4.11 -3.21 2.61
N SER A 16 3.64 -3.39 3.84
CA SER A 16 4.25 -2.83 5.04
C SER A 16 4.23 -3.86 6.16
N LEU A 17 5.34 -3.97 6.89
CA LEU A 17 5.46 -4.83 8.07
C LEU A 17 5.08 -4.11 9.37
N LYS A 18 4.76 -2.82 9.30
CA LYS A 18 4.46 -2.05 10.50
C LYS A 18 3.05 -2.34 11.00
N PRO A 19 2.88 -2.67 12.28
CA PRO A 19 1.56 -2.78 12.89
C PRO A 19 0.87 -1.41 12.91
N ASN A 20 -0.44 -1.40 12.75
CA ASN A 20 -1.31 -0.22 12.81
C ASN A 20 -1.00 0.89 11.79
N ALA A 21 -0.13 0.64 10.81
CA ALA A 21 0.20 1.59 9.77
C ALA A 21 0.36 0.91 8.42
N SER A 22 -0.28 1.49 7.41
CA SER A 22 -0.14 1.09 6.02
C SER A 22 0.81 2.06 5.29
N LYS A 23 1.59 1.52 4.36
CA LYS A 23 2.55 2.29 3.55
C LYS A 23 1.91 2.60 2.20
N PHE A 24 2.02 3.85 1.78
CA PHE A 24 1.46 4.33 0.53
C PHE A 24 2.54 4.93 -0.37
N CYS A 25 2.48 4.57 -1.64
CA CYS A 25 3.25 5.19 -2.70
C CYS A 25 2.41 6.32 -3.30
N VAL A 26 2.86 7.55 -3.12
CA VAL A 26 2.22 8.76 -3.64
C VAL A 26 3.05 9.30 -4.80
N SER A 27 2.40 9.53 -5.93
CA SER A 27 3.04 10.12 -7.10
C SER A 27 2.77 11.61 -7.15
N THR A 28 3.81 12.41 -7.08
CA THR A 28 3.77 13.87 -7.16
C THR A 28 4.59 14.37 -8.35
N MET A 29 4.26 15.56 -8.84
CA MET A 29 5.04 16.23 -9.86
C MET A 29 5.98 17.23 -9.17
N GLU A 30 7.28 17.11 -9.43
CA GLU A 30 8.30 18.00 -8.89
C GLU A 30 8.99 18.74 -10.03
N LEU A 31 9.13 20.05 -9.86
CA LEU A 31 9.83 20.91 -10.84
C LEU A 31 11.34 20.69 -10.71
N ASP A 32 11.99 20.32 -11.79
CA ASP A 32 13.45 20.36 -11.89
C ASP A 32 13.89 21.80 -12.20
N PRO A 33 14.67 22.44 -11.31
CA PRO A 33 15.08 23.83 -11.47
C PRO A 33 16.05 24.05 -12.65
N ASN A 34 16.76 23.02 -13.10
CA ASN A 34 17.72 23.13 -14.20
C ASN A 34 17.04 23.02 -15.56
N LEU A 35 16.10 22.07 -15.67
CA LEU A 35 15.38 21.80 -16.92
C LEU A 35 14.09 22.60 -17.05
N LEU A 36 13.62 23.25 -15.96
CA LEU A 36 12.34 23.95 -15.87
C LEU A 36 11.13 23.10 -16.31
N MET A 37 11.22 21.80 -16.08
CA MET A 37 10.19 20.81 -16.42
C MET A 37 9.75 20.04 -15.18
N TYR A 38 8.51 19.57 -15.21
CA TYR A 38 7.97 18.74 -14.13
C TYR A 38 8.23 17.27 -14.41
N PHE A 39 8.80 16.61 -13.40
CA PHE A 39 9.02 15.17 -13.41
C PHE A 39 8.20 14.48 -12.33
N ARG A 40 7.75 13.27 -12.64
CA ARG A 40 7.03 12.44 -11.67
C ARG A 40 7.99 11.90 -10.62
N LYS A 41 7.71 12.22 -9.37
CA LYS A 41 8.46 11.71 -8.21
C LYS A 41 7.57 10.81 -7.36
N MET A 42 8.08 9.64 -7.02
CA MET A 42 7.41 8.71 -6.12
C MET A 42 7.89 8.95 -4.69
N SER A 43 6.96 9.22 -3.79
CA SER A 43 7.22 9.35 -2.37
C SER A 43 6.48 8.27 -1.59
N TYR A 44 7.05 7.83 -0.47
CA TYR A 44 6.44 6.84 0.39
C TYR A 44 6.01 7.47 1.70
N VAL A 45 4.75 7.33 2.03
CA VAL A 45 4.13 7.90 3.23
C VAL A 45 3.50 6.78 4.04
N TYR A 46 3.60 6.86 5.36
CA TYR A 46 2.91 5.95 6.26
C TYR A 46 1.67 6.66 6.82
N ALA A 47 0.53 5.99 6.69
CA ALA A 47 -0.71 6.45 7.29
C ALA A 47 -1.22 5.47 8.35
N LEU A 48 -1.83 6.02 9.38
CA LEU A 48 -2.46 5.27 10.45
C LEU A 48 -3.65 4.46 9.91
N ASP A 49 -3.63 3.17 10.14
CA ASP A 49 -4.68 2.22 9.77
C ASP A 49 -4.87 1.17 10.88
N PRO A 50 -5.51 1.53 12.02
CA PRO A 50 -5.65 0.63 13.16
C PRO A 50 -6.55 -0.57 12.87
N GLU A 51 -7.52 -0.40 11.97
CA GLU A 51 -8.47 -1.45 11.60
C GLU A 51 -7.96 -2.34 10.46
N LYS A 52 -6.76 -2.04 9.93
CA LYS A 52 -6.15 -2.78 8.82
C LYS A 52 -7.10 -2.91 7.62
N LYS A 53 -7.75 -1.82 7.24
CA LYS A 53 -8.72 -1.78 6.13
C LYS A 53 -8.07 -1.85 4.76
N CYS A 54 -6.85 -1.32 4.65
CA CYS A 54 -6.16 -1.21 3.36
C CYS A 54 -5.49 -2.52 2.98
N LYS A 55 -5.62 -2.88 1.72
CA LYS A 55 -4.97 -4.03 1.10
C LYS A 55 -3.93 -3.55 0.09
N THR A 56 -2.87 -4.30 -0.09
CA THR A 56 -1.86 -3.97 -1.11
C THR A 56 -2.49 -3.87 -2.50
N GLY A 57 -2.19 -2.78 -3.17
CA GLY A 57 -2.74 -2.47 -4.49
C GLY A 57 -3.96 -1.55 -4.47
N ASP A 58 -4.59 -1.35 -3.31
CA ASP A 58 -5.70 -0.40 -3.19
C ASP A 58 -5.22 1.04 -3.43
N ILE A 59 -6.06 1.85 -4.04
CA ILE A 59 -5.85 3.29 -4.14
C ILE A 59 -6.70 3.95 -3.07
N VAL A 60 -6.03 4.65 -2.17
CA VAL A 60 -6.57 5.14 -0.92
C VAL A 60 -6.37 6.64 -0.79
N LEU A 61 -7.39 7.32 -0.32
CA LEU A 61 -7.30 8.72 0.08
C LEU A 61 -6.77 8.80 1.50
N ILE A 62 -5.62 9.45 1.67
CA ILE A 62 -4.98 9.69 2.95
C ILE A 62 -5.01 11.17 3.30
N GLU A 63 -5.18 11.48 4.57
CA GLU A 63 -5.27 12.83 5.11
C GLU A 63 -4.13 13.08 6.08
N GLU A 64 -3.52 14.26 6.00
CA GLU A 64 -2.47 14.66 6.95
C GLU A 64 -3.07 14.81 8.36
N LEU A 65 -2.38 14.27 9.36
CA LEU A 65 -2.76 14.42 10.75
C LEU A 65 -2.38 15.82 11.26
N PRO A 66 -3.23 16.46 12.08
CA PRO A 66 -2.92 17.76 12.69
C PRO A 66 -1.68 17.67 13.60
N GLN A 67 -1.49 16.53 14.24
CA GLN A 67 -0.29 16.22 15.04
C GLN A 67 0.26 14.87 14.62
N LYS A 68 1.56 14.79 14.36
CA LYS A 68 2.24 13.55 14.00
C LYS A 68 2.23 12.61 15.20
N ILE A 69 1.79 11.36 14.99
CA ILE A 69 1.80 10.33 16.04
C ILE A 69 3.24 9.84 16.27
N THR A 70 3.94 9.58 15.17
CA THR A 70 5.36 9.19 15.19
C THR A 70 6.12 9.96 14.11
N LYS A 71 7.44 9.85 14.08
CA LYS A 71 8.25 10.44 13.00
C LYS A 71 7.87 9.93 11.60
N LEU A 72 7.33 8.72 11.52
CA LEU A 72 6.96 8.07 10.25
C LEU A 72 5.47 8.20 9.94
N ILE A 73 4.61 8.06 10.96
CA ILE A 73 3.15 8.11 10.77
C ILE A 73 2.71 9.56 10.85
N THR A 74 2.52 10.15 9.68
CA THR A 74 2.16 11.56 9.52
C THR A 74 0.75 11.76 8.99
N HIS A 75 0.14 10.71 8.47
CA HIS A 75 -1.17 10.71 7.84
C HIS A 75 -2.08 9.67 8.45
N GLN A 76 -3.37 9.74 8.15
CA GLN A 76 -4.38 8.73 8.45
C GLN A 76 -5.11 8.31 7.19
N VAL A 77 -5.64 7.09 7.18
CA VAL A 77 -6.50 6.60 6.11
C VAL A 77 -7.87 7.25 6.26
N LYS A 78 -8.33 7.93 5.22
CA LYS A 78 -9.65 8.54 5.17
C LYS A 78 -10.65 7.61 4.50
N GLU A 79 -10.35 7.17 3.29
CA GLU A 79 -11.26 6.36 2.48
C GLU A 79 -10.49 5.50 1.48
N ILE A 80 -10.97 4.28 1.22
CA ILE A 80 -10.49 3.43 0.14
C ILE A 80 -11.30 3.77 -1.11
N VAL A 81 -10.66 4.47 -2.05
CA VAL A 81 -11.34 4.94 -3.27
C VAL A 81 -11.51 3.82 -4.27
N PHE A 82 -10.41 3.11 -4.57
CA PHE A 82 -10.42 2.00 -5.54
C PHE A 82 -9.84 0.73 -4.90
N PRO A 83 -10.70 -0.17 -4.42
CA PRO A 83 -10.28 -1.46 -3.89
C PRO A 83 -9.80 -2.36 -5.03
N LEU A 84 -8.59 -2.90 -4.93
CA LEU A 84 -8.03 -3.78 -5.95
C LEU A 84 -8.86 -5.05 -6.11
N GLY A 85 -9.32 -5.32 -7.32
CA GLY A 85 -10.10 -6.50 -7.67
C GLY A 85 -11.59 -6.43 -7.35
N ASP A 86 -12.04 -5.37 -6.66
CA ASP A 86 -13.44 -5.17 -6.28
C ASP A 86 -14.05 -3.88 -6.85
N ILE A 87 -13.36 -3.26 -7.80
CA ILE A 87 -13.85 -2.09 -8.52
C ILE A 87 -14.96 -2.56 -9.46
N VAL A 88 -16.12 -1.94 -9.38
CA VAL A 88 -17.27 -2.24 -10.26
C VAL A 88 -17.29 -1.23 -11.40
N ASP A 89 -17.31 -1.73 -12.62
CA ASP A 89 -17.51 -0.90 -13.82
C ASP A 89 -18.95 -0.36 -13.83
N PRO A 90 -19.16 0.96 -13.86
CA PRO A 90 -20.49 1.55 -13.83
C PRO A 90 -21.33 1.24 -15.09
N LEU A 91 -20.70 0.89 -16.21
CA LEU A 91 -21.39 0.59 -17.47
C LEU A 91 -21.84 -0.88 -17.54
N THR A 92 -20.96 -1.81 -17.19
CA THR A 92 -21.19 -3.25 -17.35
C THR A 92 -21.59 -3.94 -16.04
N GLY A 93 -21.33 -3.32 -14.89
CA GLY A 93 -21.57 -3.91 -13.57
C GLY A 93 -20.58 -5.03 -13.21
N LYS A 94 -19.59 -5.28 -14.05
CA LYS A 94 -18.59 -6.33 -13.84
C LYS A 94 -17.45 -5.84 -12.94
N LYS A 95 -16.84 -6.77 -12.20
CA LYS A 95 -15.66 -6.47 -11.38
C LYS A 95 -14.41 -6.38 -12.24
N VAL A 96 -13.65 -5.30 -12.05
CA VAL A 96 -12.43 -4.98 -12.80
C VAL A 96 -11.19 -5.16 -11.94
N VAL A 97 -10.14 -5.69 -12.55
CA VAL A 97 -8.80 -5.79 -11.97
C VAL A 97 -7.84 -5.07 -12.90
N VAL A 98 -7.45 -3.85 -12.51
CA VAL A 98 -6.58 -2.94 -13.29
C VAL A 98 -7.16 -2.62 -14.66
N ALA A 99 -6.95 -3.45 -15.67
CA ALA A 99 -7.41 -3.25 -17.05
C ALA A 99 -8.32 -4.36 -17.58
N ASP A 100 -8.36 -5.50 -16.89
CA ASP A 100 -9.15 -6.66 -17.32
C ASP A 100 -10.34 -6.89 -16.39
N PHE A 101 -11.42 -7.48 -16.90
CA PHE A 101 -12.50 -7.98 -16.05
C PHE A 101 -12.08 -9.28 -15.35
N ARG A 102 -12.57 -9.48 -14.12
CA ARG A 102 -12.29 -10.71 -13.37
C ARG A 102 -12.77 -11.96 -14.12
N GLU A 103 -13.92 -11.86 -14.79
CA GLU A 103 -14.48 -12.95 -15.60
C GLU A 103 -13.54 -13.37 -16.74
N ASP A 104 -12.99 -12.39 -17.47
CA ASP A 104 -12.05 -12.66 -18.58
C ASP A 104 -10.76 -13.33 -18.09
N ILE A 105 -10.29 -12.94 -16.91
CA ILE A 105 -9.13 -13.56 -16.27
C ILE A 105 -9.43 -15.01 -15.89
N GLU A 106 -10.63 -15.30 -15.40
CA GLU A 106 -11.06 -16.65 -15.05
C GLU A 106 -11.26 -17.53 -16.29
N GLU A 107 -11.81 -16.99 -17.37
CA GLU A 107 -11.93 -17.69 -18.66
C GLU A 107 -10.55 -18.03 -19.23
N LYS A 108 -9.63 -17.10 -19.22
CA LYS A 108 -8.23 -17.36 -19.63
C LYS A 108 -7.58 -18.45 -18.79
N LYS A 109 -7.83 -18.47 -17.47
CA LYS A 109 -7.34 -19.54 -16.59
C LYS A 109 -7.92 -20.91 -16.92
N LYS A 110 -9.20 -20.98 -17.28
CA LYS A 110 -9.84 -22.25 -17.70
C LYS A 110 -9.26 -22.78 -19.01
N LEU A 111 -8.93 -21.88 -19.95
CA LEU A 111 -8.35 -22.25 -21.24
C LEU A 111 -6.89 -22.70 -21.15
N TYR A 112 -6.06 -22.01 -20.39
CA TYR A 112 -4.61 -22.23 -20.34
C TYR A 112 -4.14 -23.01 -19.11
N GLY A 113 -5.03 -23.36 -18.20
CA GLY A 113 -4.73 -24.02 -16.94
C GLY A 113 -4.46 -23.03 -15.81
N GLU A 114 -4.71 -23.49 -14.59
CA GLU A 114 -4.46 -22.70 -13.38
C GLU A 114 -2.97 -22.72 -13.02
N ASN A 115 -2.37 -21.56 -12.89
CA ASN A 115 -1.06 -21.45 -12.26
C ASN A 115 -1.23 -21.53 -10.73
N SER A 116 -0.53 -22.46 -10.08
CA SER A 116 -0.56 -22.63 -8.62
C SER A 116 -0.14 -21.36 -7.85
N ASN A 117 0.72 -20.55 -8.46
CA ASN A 117 1.23 -19.30 -7.88
C ASN A 117 0.36 -18.07 -8.23
N ALA A 118 -0.75 -18.25 -8.98
CA ALA A 118 -1.63 -17.15 -9.32
C ALA A 118 -2.37 -16.62 -8.08
N PHE A 119 -2.48 -15.31 -7.98
CA PHE A 119 -3.23 -14.67 -6.91
C PHE A 119 -4.73 -15.03 -7.02
N LYS A 120 -5.29 -15.58 -5.94
CA LYS A 120 -6.71 -15.93 -5.84
C LYS A 120 -7.44 -14.86 -5.02
N TYR A 121 -8.28 -14.05 -5.67
CA TYR A 121 -9.03 -12.97 -5.02
C TYR A 121 -9.96 -13.46 -3.92
N GLU A 122 -10.56 -14.63 -4.07
CA GLU A 122 -11.46 -15.24 -3.10
C GLU A 122 -10.76 -15.70 -1.81
N LYS A 123 -9.51 -16.17 -1.97
CA LYS A 123 -8.66 -16.60 -0.86
C LYS A 123 -7.72 -15.50 -0.37
N ALA A 124 -7.90 -14.28 -0.89
CA ALA A 124 -7.08 -13.16 -0.46
C ALA A 124 -7.26 -12.92 1.04
N PRO A 125 -6.18 -12.59 1.77
CA PRO A 125 -6.28 -12.23 3.17
C PRO A 125 -7.19 -11.00 3.32
N PRO A 126 -7.81 -10.81 4.49
CA PRO A 126 -8.62 -9.64 4.74
C PRO A 126 -7.83 -8.37 4.47
N ARG A 127 -8.54 -7.29 4.09
CA ARG A 127 -7.92 -6.01 3.77
C ARG A 127 -7.00 -5.57 4.89
N GLY A 128 -5.87 -5.04 4.54
CA GLY A 128 -4.90 -4.41 5.40
C GLY A 128 -3.67 -5.24 5.69
N TRP A 129 -3.76 -6.37 6.27
CA TRP A 129 -2.60 -7.14 6.66
C TRP A 129 -2.27 -8.24 5.65
N GLN A 130 -1.01 -8.33 5.26
CA GLN A 130 -0.51 -9.39 4.38
C GLN A 130 0.39 -10.38 5.13
N GLU A 131 -0.06 -10.80 6.29
CA GLU A 131 0.59 -11.84 7.05
C GLU A 131 0.67 -13.14 6.21
N GLY A 132 1.85 -13.66 6.01
CA GLY A 132 2.09 -14.88 5.24
C GLY A 132 2.20 -14.72 3.72
N VAL A 133 1.90 -13.55 3.13
CA VAL A 133 2.02 -13.34 1.66
C VAL A 133 3.41 -12.81 1.27
N LYS A 134 4.00 -11.97 2.10
CA LYS A 134 5.40 -11.50 1.99
C LYS A 134 6.01 -11.44 3.38
N ASP A 135 6.27 -12.60 3.92
CA ASP A 135 7.04 -12.73 5.13
C ASP A 135 8.52 -12.64 4.77
N PHE A 136 9.19 -11.60 5.24
CA PHE A 136 10.63 -11.44 5.10
C PHE A 136 11.37 -11.94 6.34
N THR A 137 10.69 -12.60 7.27
CA THR A 137 11.30 -13.16 8.49
C THR A 137 12.29 -14.28 8.18
N ASP A 138 12.15 -14.96 7.02
CA ASP A 138 13.09 -15.98 6.54
C ASP A 138 14.40 -15.40 6.02
N LYS A 139 14.46 -14.08 5.80
CA LYS A 139 15.68 -13.41 5.38
C LYS A 139 16.40 -12.88 6.60
N ASP A 140 17.58 -13.43 6.86
CA ASP A 140 18.50 -12.86 7.83
C ASP A 140 18.75 -11.41 7.48
N THR A 141 18.33 -10.52 8.38
CA THR A 141 18.74 -9.13 8.29
C THR A 141 20.16 -9.02 8.82
N TYR A 142 21.04 -8.38 8.07
CA TYR A 142 22.44 -8.20 8.45
C TYR A 142 22.63 -7.52 9.83
N TYR A 143 21.60 -6.89 10.36
CA TYR A 143 21.64 -6.05 11.57
C TYR A 143 20.43 -6.32 12.47
N LYS A 144 20.05 -7.58 12.65
CA LYS A 144 19.00 -7.94 13.59
C LYS A 144 19.52 -7.79 15.02
N TYR A 145 18.81 -7.00 15.82
CA TYR A 145 19.08 -6.92 17.25
C TYR A 145 18.78 -8.26 17.89
N HIS A 146 19.73 -8.80 18.64
CA HIS A 146 19.57 -9.97 19.49
C HIS A 146 19.69 -9.52 20.94
N GLU A 147 18.87 -10.04 21.83
CA GLU A 147 18.92 -9.76 23.27
C GLU A 147 20.09 -10.49 23.96
N ASP A 148 21.22 -10.58 23.27
CA ASP A 148 22.45 -11.12 23.80
C ASP A 148 23.26 -10.00 24.47
N ASN A 149 24.02 -10.32 25.50
CA ASN A 149 24.89 -9.36 26.18
C ASN A 149 26.11 -8.94 25.30
N THR A 150 26.06 -9.10 24.02
CA THR A 150 27.10 -8.70 23.08
C THR A 150 26.87 -7.28 22.55
N GLU A 151 27.91 -6.49 22.42
CA GLU A 151 27.81 -5.17 21.78
C GLU A 151 27.39 -5.32 20.33
N GLN A 152 26.25 -4.74 19.97
CA GLN A 152 25.70 -4.75 18.62
C GLN A 152 25.56 -3.30 18.10
N PRO A 153 26.67 -2.62 17.78
CA PRO A 153 26.66 -1.17 17.51
C PRO A 153 25.86 -0.76 16.29
N TYR A 154 25.54 -1.70 15.39
CA TYR A 154 24.80 -1.44 14.14
C TYR A 154 23.47 -2.18 14.06
N ALA A 155 22.99 -2.79 15.14
CA ALA A 155 21.69 -3.42 15.18
C ALA A 155 20.55 -2.38 15.22
N LEU A 156 19.50 -2.61 14.46
CA LEU A 156 18.31 -1.75 14.34
C LEU A 156 17.14 -2.32 15.12
#